data_40097bb14f6af241747131dd7b9640fa
#
_entry.id   40097bb14f6af241747131dd7b9640fa
#
_cell.length_a   1.000
_cell.length_b   1.000
_cell.length_c   1.000
_cell.angle_alpha   90.00
_cell.angle_beta   90.00
_cell.angle_gamma   90.00
#
_symmetry.space_group_name_H-M   'P 1'
#
loop_
_entity.id
_entity.type
_entity.pdbx_description
1 polymer ?
#
loop_
_entity_poly.entity_id
_entity_poly.type
_entity_poly.pdbx_seq_one_letter_code
_entity_poly.pdbx_strand_id
1 'polypeptide(L)'
;MKTRFVLINTSHAGNVGAAARAMKTMGFDDLVLVAPRWANVLRREETIQRASGALDVLNNARMVATLDEALDGISHLCATAMTPRDFGPPTAAPRAHFEALLKSELLRYETLAQEAKNPQNAGDNTAADPSAAPQAGVAFLFGSERFGMTNEDVYRCHVALSIPTNPGFGSLNLGAA
;
A
#
# COMPACT_ATOMS: atom_id res chain seq x y z
N MET A 1 -7.48 -9.69 -3.95
CA MET A 1 -6.52 -9.07 -3.01
C MET A 1 -6.83 -7.58 -2.90
N LYS A 2 -6.99 -7.05 -1.69
CA LYS A 2 -7.22 -5.61 -1.46
C LYS A 2 -5.88 -4.87 -1.54
N THR A 3 -5.84 -3.75 -2.27
CA THR A 3 -4.63 -2.93 -2.40
C THR A 3 -4.92 -1.54 -1.83
N ARG A 4 -4.13 -1.12 -0.85
CA ARG A 4 -4.26 0.16 -0.15
C ARG A 4 -3.01 1.01 -0.31
N PHE A 5 -3.21 2.29 -0.56
CA PHE A 5 -2.16 3.30 -0.56
C PHE A 5 -2.28 4.17 0.68
N VAL A 6 -1.20 4.26 1.46
CA VAL A 6 -1.16 4.97 2.74
C VAL A 6 -0.15 6.11 2.66
N LEU A 7 -0.61 7.34 2.81
CA LEU A 7 0.24 8.53 2.85
C LEU A 7 0.40 8.98 4.30
N ILE A 8 1.63 8.91 4.81
CA ILE A 8 1.94 9.21 6.22
C ILE A 8 2.48 10.63 6.34
N ASN A 9 1.83 11.46 7.17
CA ASN A 9 2.24 12.84 7.45
C ASN A 9 2.44 13.69 6.20
N THR A 10 1.63 13.49 5.18
CA THR A 10 1.76 14.28 3.94
C THR A 10 1.66 15.78 4.21
N SER A 11 2.59 16.52 3.63
CA SER A 11 2.75 17.97 3.84
C SER A 11 2.35 18.83 2.64
N HIS A 12 2.07 18.21 1.49
CA HIS A 12 1.70 18.90 0.25
C HIS A 12 0.37 18.40 -0.28
N ALA A 13 -0.60 19.29 -0.31
CA ALA A 13 -1.96 18.98 -0.77
C ALA A 13 -1.99 18.50 -2.24
N GLY A 14 -1.17 19.09 -3.10
CA GLY A 14 -1.06 18.67 -4.49
C GLY A 14 -0.57 17.24 -4.69
N ASN A 15 0.25 16.70 -3.77
CA ASN A 15 0.71 15.33 -3.84
C ASN A 15 -0.43 14.33 -3.55
N VAL A 16 -1.36 14.68 -2.65
CA VAL A 16 -2.55 13.86 -2.39
C VAL A 16 -3.40 13.76 -3.66
N GLY A 17 -3.63 14.89 -4.34
CA GLY A 17 -4.35 14.91 -5.61
C GLY A 17 -3.65 14.12 -6.71
N ALA A 18 -2.33 14.29 -6.84
CA ALA A 18 -1.53 13.55 -7.82
C ALA A 18 -1.54 12.04 -7.56
N ALA A 19 -1.46 11.62 -6.29
CA ALA A 19 -1.57 10.21 -5.91
C ALA A 19 -2.95 9.64 -6.26
N ALA A 20 -4.03 10.35 -5.93
CA ALA A 20 -5.39 9.93 -6.28
C ALA A 20 -5.56 9.76 -7.79
N ARG A 21 -4.99 10.67 -8.59
CA ARG A 21 -5.01 10.56 -10.05
C ARG A 21 -4.25 9.34 -10.55
N ALA A 22 -3.03 9.11 -10.04
CA ALA A 22 -2.22 7.94 -10.40
C ALA A 22 -2.95 6.64 -10.05
N MET A 23 -3.51 6.56 -8.84
CA MET A 23 -4.30 5.41 -8.39
C MET A 23 -5.47 5.12 -9.33
N LYS A 24 -6.28 6.13 -9.65
CA LYS A 24 -7.42 5.96 -10.57
C LYS A 24 -6.99 5.49 -11.95
N THR A 25 -5.90 6.03 -12.47
CA THR A 25 -5.34 5.62 -13.78
C THR A 25 -4.97 4.13 -13.78
N MET A 26 -4.51 3.61 -12.65
CA MET A 26 -4.13 2.21 -12.48
C MET A 26 -5.24 1.31 -11.93
N GLY A 27 -6.46 1.84 -11.72
CA GLY A 27 -7.63 1.08 -11.26
C GLY A 27 -7.67 0.84 -9.75
N PHE A 28 -7.02 1.70 -8.94
CA PHE A 28 -7.03 1.63 -7.48
C PHE A 28 -7.87 2.77 -6.88
N ASP A 29 -8.48 2.52 -5.72
CA ASP A 29 -9.39 3.45 -5.03
C ASP A 29 -9.23 3.52 -3.51
N ASP A 30 -8.50 2.60 -2.86
CA ASP A 30 -8.34 2.58 -1.39
C ASP A 30 -7.17 3.47 -0.95
N LEU A 31 -7.44 4.75 -0.75
CA LEU A 31 -6.49 5.77 -0.27
C LEU A 31 -6.73 6.07 1.21
N VAL A 32 -5.68 6.01 2.02
CA VAL A 32 -5.71 6.37 3.44
C VAL A 32 -4.61 7.40 3.75
N LEU A 33 -4.98 8.44 4.47
CA LEU A 33 -4.06 9.48 4.95
C LEU A 33 -3.88 9.35 6.46
N VAL A 34 -2.65 9.17 6.92
CA VAL A 34 -2.30 9.13 8.34
C VAL A 34 -1.79 10.50 8.77
N ALA A 35 -2.48 11.12 9.72
CA ALA A 35 -2.12 12.41 10.32
C ALA A 35 -1.61 13.45 9.29
N PRO A 36 -2.36 13.76 8.23
CA PRO A 36 -1.93 14.74 7.23
C PRO A 36 -1.80 16.13 7.88
N ARG A 37 -0.90 16.96 7.35
CA ARG A 37 -0.65 18.32 7.88
C ARG A 37 -1.91 19.17 8.02
N TRP A 38 -2.87 19.02 7.11
CA TRP A 38 -4.12 19.77 7.13
C TRP A 38 -5.32 18.83 7.24
N ALA A 39 -6.17 19.08 8.23
CA ALA A 39 -7.40 18.32 8.44
C ALA A 39 -8.37 18.38 7.23
N ASN A 40 -8.28 19.44 6.41
CA ASN A 40 -9.10 19.62 5.22
C ASN A 40 -8.36 19.29 3.91
N VAL A 41 -7.27 18.55 3.95
CA VAL A 41 -6.40 18.30 2.80
C VAL A 41 -7.15 17.75 1.58
N LEU A 42 -8.13 16.88 1.77
CA LEU A 42 -8.93 16.29 0.69
C LEU A 42 -9.83 17.32 -0.04
N ARG A 43 -10.11 18.46 0.59
CA ARG A 43 -10.97 19.52 0.06
C ARG A 43 -10.21 20.77 -0.38
N ARG A 44 -8.89 20.76 -0.27
CA ARG A 44 -8.08 21.90 -0.71
C ARG A 44 -8.11 22.00 -2.23
N GLU A 45 -8.16 23.24 -2.72
CA GLU A 45 -8.20 23.50 -4.16
C GLU A 45 -7.05 22.83 -4.92
N GLU A 46 -5.84 22.90 -4.39
CA GLU A 46 -4.66 22.25 -4.98
C GLU A 46 -4.83 20.73 -5.08
N THR A 47 -5.41 20.08 -4.06
CA THR A 47 -5.70 18.64 -4.08
C THR A 47 -6.67 18.31 -5.22
N ILE A 48 -7.76 19.08 -5.31
CA ILE A 48 -8.81 18.87 -6.31
C ILE A 48 -8.26 19.09 -7.73
N GLN A 49 -7.52 20.18 -7.94
CA GLN A 49 -6.91 20.48 -9.24
C GLN A 49 -5.95 19.38 -9.69
N ARG A 50 -5.07 18.90 -8.81
CA ARG A 50 -4.11 17.85 -9.13
C ARG A 50 -4.76 16.46 -9.30
N ALA A 51 -5.87 16.21 -8.62
CA ALA A 51 -6.63 14.97 -8.80
C ALA A 51 -7.35 14.93 -10.17
N SER A 52 -7.64 16.08 -10.77
CA SER A 52 -8.37 16.15 -12.05
C SER A 52 -9.68 15.33 -11.99
N GLY A 53 -9.83 14.28 -12.81
CA GLY A 53 -10.99 13.41 -12.82
C GLY A 53 -11.06 12.34 -11.72
N ALA A 54 -10.13 12.33 -10.74
CA ALA A 54 -10.06 11.31 -9.68
C ALA A 54 -10.73 11.75 -8.36
N LEU A 55 -11.80 12.53 -8.45
CA LEU A 55 -12.53 13.04 -7.27
C LEU A 55 -13.21 11.92 -6.48
N ASP A 56 -13.61 10.83 -7.11
CA ASP A 56 -14.15 9.64 -6.47
C ASP A 56 -13.14 8.99 -5.51
N VAL A 57 -11.87 8.90 -5.90
CA VAL A 57 -10.79 8.41 -5.01
C VAL A 57 -10.64 9.33 -3.80
N LEU A 58 -10.67 10.66 -3.98
CA LEU A 58 -10.61 11.62 -2.88
C LEU A 58 -11.84 11.54 -1.96
N ASN A 59 -13.04 11.37 -2.53
CA ASN A 59 -14.28 11.29 -1.76
C ASN A 59 -14.35 10.02 -0.91
N ASN A 60 -13.75 8.92 -1.38
CA ASN A 60 -13.68 7.65 -0.67
C ASN A 60 -12.47 7.55 0.26
N ALA A 61 -11.52 8.49 0.16
CA ALA A 61 -10.32 8.48 0.98
C ALA A 61 -10.65 8.66 2.47
N ARG A 62 -9.94 7.91 3.31
CA ARG A 62 -10.06 7.99 4.76
C ARG A 62 -8.89 8.75 5.36
N MET A 63 -9.16 9.53 6.41
CA MET A 63 -8.13 10.14 7.25
C MET A 63 -8.19 9.49 8.62
N VAL A 64 -7.04 9.07 9.13
CA VAL A 64 -6.88 8.41 10.42
C VAL A 64 -5.77 9.07 11.22
N ALA A 65 -5.77 8.90 12.53
CA ALA A 65 -4.77 9.49 13.40
C ALA A 65 -3.48 8.67 13.45
N THR A 66 -3.57 7.35 13.35
CA THR A 66 -2.45 6.42 13.55
C THR A 66 -2.25 5.50 12.34
N LEU A 67 -1.03 4.97 12.21
CA LEU A 67 -0.74 3.97 11.19
C LEU A 67 -1.49 2.66 11.47
N ASP A 68 -1.69 2.29 12.73
CA ASP A 68 -2.45 1.08 13.08
C ASP A 68 -3.88 1.11 12.54
N GLU A 69 -4.57 2.25 12.67
CA GLU A 69 -5.89 2.43 12.09
C GLU A 69 -5.89 2.33 10.55
N ALA A 70 -4.79 2.78 9.91
CA ALA A 70 -4.64 2.69 8.47
C ALA A 70 -4.42 1.25 8.00
N LEU A 71 -3.86 0.39 8.83
CA LEU A 71 -3.47 -0.98 8.46
C LEU A 71 -4.53 -2.04 8.73
N ASP A 72 -5.68 -1.66 9.29
CA ASP A 72 -6.78 -2.60 9.52
C ASP A 72 -7.17 -3.37 8.25
N GLY A 73 -7.21 -4.71 8.36
CA GLY A 73 -7.50 -5.62 7.24
C GLY A 73 -6.36 -5.77 6.20
N ILE A 74 -5.13 -5.36 6.55
CA ILE A 74 -3.94 -5.51 5.70
C ILE A 74 -3.03 -6.59 6.28
N SER A 75 -2.57 -7.51 5.44
CA SER A 75 -1.68 -8.60 5.82
C SER A 75 -0.24 -8.44 5.31
N HIS A 76 0.00 -7.60 4.30
CA HIS A 76 1.32 -7.39 3.72
C HIS A 76 1.64 -5.91 3.57
N LEU A 77 2.76 -5.47 4.15
CA LEU A 77 3.17 -4.07 4.22
C LEU A 77 4.43 -3.85 3.38
N CYS A 78 4.35 -2.90 2.46
CA CYS A 78 5.45 -2.46 1.62
C CYS A 78 5.80 -1.01 1.95
N ALA A 79 6.97 -0.77 2.54
CA ALA A 79 7.50 0.59 2.66
C ALA A 79 8.01 1.08 1.30
N THR A 80 7.88 2.36 1.02
CA THR A 80 8.62 3.00 -0.08
C THR A 80 9.79 3.76 0.52
N ALA A 81 11.01 3.33 0.21
CA ALA A 81 12.21 3.92 0.77
C ALA A 81 13.34 3.92 -0.25
N MET A 82 14.03 5.05 -0.39
CA MET A 82 15.18 5.16 -1.28
C MET A 82 16.44 4.57 -0.69
N THR A 83 16.59 4.60 0.63
CA THR A 83 17.80 4.18 1.33
C THR A 83 17.52 2.94 2.13
N PRO A 84 18.28 1.84 1.91
CA PRO A 84 18.25 0.68 2.80
C PRO A 84 18.57 1.09 4.24
N ARG A 85 17.97 0.43 5.20
CA ARG A 85 18.21 0.65 6.62
C ARG A 85 18.88 -0.57 7.22
N ASP A 86 19.89 -0.34 8.02
CA ASP A 86 20.49 -1.40 8.86
C ASP A 86 19.37 -1.98 9.74
N PHE A 87 19.28 -3.28 9.81
CA PHE A 87 18.22 -4.01 10.54
C PHE A 87 16.77 -3.81 10.03
N GLY A 88 16.59 -3.18 8.87
CA GLY A 88 15.29 -3.01 8.24
C GLY A 88 14.83 -4.23 7.44
N PRO A 89 13.62 -4.19 6.87
CA PRO A 89 13.14 -5.23 5.98
C PRO A 89 14.01 -5.33 4.72
N PRO A 90 13.99 -6.48 4.02
CA PRO A 90 14.72 -6.63 2.77
C PRO A 90 14.28 -5.57 1.75
N THR A 91 15.25 -5.07 0.99
CA THR A 91 14.98 -4.11 -0.08
C THR A 91 14.80 -4.83 -1.41
N ALA A 92 13.77 -4.47 -2.16
CA ALA A 92 13.47 -5.05 -3.46
C ALA A 92 13.05 -3.98 -4.48
N ALA A 93 13.32 -4.22 -5.75
CA ALA A 93 12.70 -3.43 -6.83
C ALA A 93 11.21 -3.79 -6.93
N PRO A 94 10.31 -2.82 -7.19
CA PRO A 94 8.87 -3.05 -7.22
C PRO A 94 8.47 -4.20 -8.15
N ARG A 95 8.97 -4.23 -9.39
CA ARG A 95 8.64 -5.27 -10.37
C ARG A 95 8.93 -6.67 -9.84
N ALA A 96 10.14 -6.91 -9.34
CA ALA A 96 10.54 -8.22 -8.82
C ALA A 96 9.69 -8.65 -7.62
N HIS A 97 9.37 -7.70 -6.74
CA HIS A 97 8.51 -7.96 -5.59
C HIS A 97 7.08 -8.29 -6.00
N PHE A 98 6.51 -7.57 -6.94
CA PHE A 98 5.13 -7.82 -7.41
C PHE A 98 5.02 -9.16 -8.15
N GLU A 99 6.01 -9.53 -8.94
CA GLU A 99 6.07 -10.84 -9.60
C GLU A 99 6.10 -11.98 -8.56
N ALA A 100 6.86 -11.81 -7.48
CA ALA A 100 6.91 -12.79 -6.38
C ALA A 100 5.58 -12.89 -5.62
N LEU A 101 4.93 -11.76 -5.33
CA LEU A 101 3.60 -11.74 -4.69
C LEU A 101 2.55 -12.44 -5.55
N LEU A 102 2.47 -12.11 -6.83
CA LEU A 102 1.51 -12.74 -7.75
C LEU A 102 1.73 -14.24 -7.84
N LYS A 103 2.98 -14.68 -7.90
CA LYS A 103 3.32 -16.10 -7.92
C LYS A 103 2.90 -16.82 -6.64
N SER A 104 3.11 -16.21 -5.47
CA SER A 104 2.72 -16.78 -4.19
C SER A 104 1.18 -16.90 -4.05
N GLU A 105 0.44 -15.90 -4.51
CA GLU A 105 -1.04 -15.92 -4.51
C GLU A 105 -1.59 -16.99 -5.47
N LEU A 106 -1.00 -17.13 -6.65
CA LEU A 106 -1.38 -18.19 -7.60
C LEU A 106 -1.14 -19.58 -7.02
N LEU A 107 0.03 -19.83 -6.42
CA LEU A 107 0.34 -21.11 -5.78
C LEU A 107 -0.62 -21.42 -4.63
N ARG A 108 -0.96 -20.43 -3.82
CA ARG A 108 -1.95 -20.57 -2.74
C ARG A 108 -3.32 -20.94 -3.28
N TYR A 109 -3.77 -20.27 -4.34
CA TYR A 109 -5.04 -20.57 -4.98
C TYR A 109 -5.10 -21.99 -5.54
N GLU A 110 -4.04 -22.44 -6.22
CA GLU A 110 -3.92 -23.80 -6.75
C GLU A 110 -3.96 -24.85 -5.64
N THR A 111 -3.27 -24.62 -4.52
CA THR A 111 -3.27 -25.51 -3.35
C THR A 111 -4.68 -25.65 -2.78
N LEU A 112 -5.37 -24.54 -2.53
CA LEU A 112 -6.75 -24.56 -2.02
C LEU A 112 -7.72 -25.23 -2.98
N ALA A 113 -7.55 -25.03 -4.28
CA ALA A 113 -8.37 -25.67 -5.30
C ALA A 113 -8.13 -27.21 -5.38
N GLN A 114 -6.91 -27.66 -5.10
CA GLN A 114 -6.57 -29.08 -5.02
C GLN A 114 -7.12 -29.72 -3.74
N GLU A 115 -7.02 -29.05 -2.60
CA GLU A 115 -7.60 -29.51 -1.32
C GLU A 115 -9.11 -29.66 -1.41
N ALA A 116 -9.79 -28.70 -2.06
CA ALA A 116 -11.23 -28.75 -2.28
C ALA A 116 -11.66 -29.93 -3.18
N LYS A 117 -10.80 -30.42 -4.06
CA LYS A 117 -11.08 -31.58 -4.95
C LYS A 117 -10.79 -32.91 -4.29
N ASN A 118 -10.08 -32.95 -3.17
CA ASN A 118 -9.67 -34.18 -2.50
C ASN A 118 -10.01 -34.16 -1.00
N PRO A 119 -11.31 -34.27 -0.64
CA PRO A 119 -11.78 -34.14 0.76
C PRO A 119 -11.29 -35.25 1.72
N GLN A 120 -10.60 -36.26 1.24
CA GLN A 120 -10.10 -37.36 2.07
C GLN A 120 -8.86 -37.04 2.92
N ASN A 121 -8.23 -35.88 2.68
CA ASN A 121 -7.07 -35.41 3.47
C ASN A 121 -7.42 -34.30 4.49
N ALA A 122 -8.69 -33.97 4.64
CA ALA A 122 -9.14 -33.04 5.68
C ALA A 122 -9.16 -33.76 7.03
N GLY A 123 -8.01 -33.81 7.68
CA GLY A 123 -7.92 -34.11 9.11
C GLY A 123 -8.78 -33.09 9.87
N ASP A 124 -9.54 -33.58 10.82
CA ASP A 124 -10.49 -32.98 11.76
C ASP A 124 -10.14 -31.53 12.17
N ASN A 125 -10.39 -30.56 11.29
CA ASN A 125 -10.40 -29.14 11.59
C ASN A 125 -11.76 -28.61 11.24
N THR A 126 -12.50 -28.23 12.28
CA THR A 126 -13.76 -27.49 12.25
C THR A 126 -13.86 -26.60 11.02
N ALA A 127 -14.93 -26.83 10.23
CA ALA A 127 -15.25 -26.14 9.00
C ALA A 127 -15.08 -24.62 9.14
N ALA A 128 -13.92 -24.11 8.74
CA ALA A 128 -13.73 -22.70 8.50
C ALA A 128 -14.50 -22.37 7.22
N ASP A 129 -15.48 -21.49 7.34
CA ASP A 129 -16.22 -20.92 6.23
C ASP A 129 -15.21 -20.40 5.18
N PRO A 130 -15.21 -20.90 3.93
CA PRO A 130 -14.29 -20.42 2.90
C PRO A 130 -14.47 -18.93 2.56
N SER A 131 -15.57 -18.30 3.00
CA SER A 131 -15.77 -16.85 2.93
C SER A 131 -14.99 -16.10 4.04
N ALA A 132 -14.55 -16.81 5.10
CA ALA A 132 -13.83 -16.25 6.25
C ALA A 132 -12.30 -16.35 6.16
N ALA A 133 -11.74 -16.81 5.02
CA ALA A 133 -10.30 -16.70 4.79
C ALA A 133 -9.92 -15.23 4.81
N PRO A 134 -8.94 -14.79 5.63
CA PRO A 134 -8.55 -13.40 5.67
C PRO A 134 -8.16 -12.97 4.26
N GLN A 135 -8.92 -12.05 3.67
CA GLN A 135 -8.60 -11.51 2.36
C GLN A 135 -7.23 -10.86 2.48
N ALA A 136 -6.23 -11.43 1.79
CA ALA A 136 -4.89 -10.90 1.80
C ALA A 136 -4.93 -9.46 1.27
N GLY A 137 -4.64 -8.49 2.13
CA GLY A 137 -4.53 -7.10 1.78
C GLY A 137 -3.07 -6.67 1.71
N VAL A 138 -2.71 -5.86 0.71
CA VAL A 138 -1.39 -5.25 0.57
C VAL A 138 -1.52 -3.75 0.78
N ALA A 139 -0.64 -3.16 1.60
CA ALA A 139 -0.53 -1.72 1.73
C ALA A 139 0.83 -1.22 1.26
N PHE A 140 0.81 -0.16 0.46
CA PHE A 140 1.98 0.62 0.07
C PHE A 140 2.04 1.88 0.92
N LEU A 141 3.12 2.03 1.70
CA LEU A 141 3.30 3.11 2.66
C LEU A 141 4.27 4.14 2.08
N PHE A 142 3.83 5.39 2.05
CA PHE A 142 4.62 6.53 1.61
C PHE A 142 4.78 7.50 2.77
N GLY A 143 6.01 7.86 3.09
CA GLY A 143 6.31 8.84 4.12
C GLY A 143 6.08 10.27 3.66
N SER A 144 6.32 11.22 4.57
CA SER A 144 6.20 12.64 4.24
C SER A 144 7.23 13.03 3.17
N GLU A 145 6.86 14.02 2.36
CA GLU A 145 7.69 14.50 1.25
C GLU A 145 9.01 15.09 1.73
N ARG A 146 9.03 15.59 2.95
CA ARG A 146 10.21 16.26 3.54
C ARG A 146 11.13 15.31 4.30
N PHE A 147 10.56 14.36 5.04
CA PHE A 147 11.34 13.54 5.98
C PHE A 147 11.29 12.05 5.64
N GLY A 148 10.48 11.65 4.66
CA GLY A 148 10.26 10.24 4.36
C GLY A 148 9.49 9.50 5.45
N MET A 149 9.68 8.19 5.52
CA MET A 149 9.14 7.32 6.57
C MET A 149 10.09 7.28 7.77
N THR A 150 9.54 7.18 8.98
CA THR A 150 10.32 6.92 10.19
C THR A 150 10.94 5.51 10.15
N ASN A 151 11.98 5.27 10.92
CA ASN A 151 12.54 3.92 11.04
C ASN A 151 11.54 2.95 11.64
N GLU A 152 10.74 3.39 12.62
CA GLU A 152 9.70 2.61 13.25
C GLU A 152 8.68 2.10 12.22
N ASP A 153 8.18 2.98 11.36
CA ASP A 153 7.22 2.62 10.32
C ASP A 153 7.82 1.64 9.30
N VAL A 154 9.09 1.85 8.91
CA VAL A 154 9.77 0.96 7.96
C VAL A 154 10.03 -0.41 8.57
N TYR A 155 10.43 -0.49 9.84
CA TYR A 155 10.72 -1.76 10.51
C TYR A 155 9.48 -2.65 10.69
N ARG A 156 8.29 -2.08 10.65
CA ARG A 156 7.01 -2.81 10.65
C ARG A 156 6.69 -3.46 9.30
N CYS A 157 7.36 -3.05 8.22
CA CYS A 157 7.07 -3.52 6.88
C CYS A 157 7.75 -4.85 6.57
N HIS A 158 7.16 -5.63 5.67
CA HIS A 158 7.69 -6.90 5.21
C HIS A 158 8.79 -6.71 4.15
N VAL A 159 8.73 -5.59 3.42
CA VAL A 159 9.68 -5.22 2.37
C VAL A 159 9.81 -3.71 2.29
N ALA A 160 10.99 -3.22 1.91
CA ALA A 160 11.22 -1.85 1.49
C ALA A 160 11.38 -1.82 -0.04
N LEU A 161 10.45 -1.17 -0.73
CA LEU A 161 10.49 -1.00 -2.17
C LEU A 161 11.39 0.17 -2.53
N SER A 162 12.41 -0.09 -3.32
CA SER A 162 13.29 0.93 -3.88
C SER A 162 13.07 1.01 -5.38
N ILE A 163 12.52 2.13 -5.84
CA ILE A 163 12.30 2.38 -7.26
C ILE A 163 13.64 2.77 -7.88
N PRO A 164 14.13 2.06 -8.92
CA PRO A 164 15.37 2.42 -9.59
C PRO A 164 15.26 3.83 -10.20
N THR A 165 16.18 4.71 -9.83
CA THR A 165 16.26 6.08 -10.31
C THR A 165 17.68 6.43 -10.74
N ASN A 166 17.86 7.63 -11.30
CA ASN A 166 19.20 8.15 -11.60
C ASN A 166 20.01 8.28 -10.30
N PRO A 167 21.20 7.66 -10.19
CA PRO A 167 22.04 7.75 -8.99
C PRO A 167 22.37 9.20 -8.56
N GLY A 168 22.43 10.14 -9.50
CA GLY A 168 22.70 11.56 -9.22
C GLY A 168 21.46 12.36 -8.81
N PHE A 169 20.25 11.84 -9.06
CA PHE A 169 18.99 12.51 -8.72
C PHE A 169 17.87 11.48 -8.52
N GLY A 170 17.77 10.97 -7.30
CA GLY A 170 16.86 9.87 -6.97
C GLY A 170 15.47 10.29 -6.46
N SER A 171 15.21 11.59 -6.29
CA SER A 171 13.94 12.07 -5.74
C SER A 171 12.80 11.94 -6.77
N LEU A 172 11.77 11.17 -6.44
CA LEU A 172 10.54 11.07 -7.22
C LEU A 172 9.42 11.86 -6.56
N ASN A 173 8.58 12.50 -7.37
CA ASN A 173 7.31 13.01 -6.88
C ASN A 173 6.42 11.84 -6.46
N LEU A 174 5.63 12.02 -5.39
CA LEU A 174 4.75 10.98 -4.86
C LEU A 174 3.80 10.38 -5.90
N GLY A 175 3.22 11.21 -6.77
CA GLY A 175 2.33 10.72 -7.83
C GLY A 175 3.05 9.99 -8.98
N ALA A 176 4.38 10.11 -9.08
CA ALA A 176 5.20 9.38 -10.05
C ALA A 176 5.72 8.05 -9.49
N ALA A 177 5.87 7.95 -8.16
CA ALA A 177 6.27 6.74 -7.45
C ALA A 177 5.15 5.72 -7.39
#